data_4458d5ab734e581ce0d14f5d488f13e0
#
_entry.id   4458d5ab734e581ce0d14f5d488f13e0
#
_cell.length_a   1.000
_cell.length_b   1.000
_cell.length_c   1.000
_cell.angle_alpha   90.00
_cell.angle_beta   90.00
_cell.angle_gamma   90.00
#
_symmetry.space_group_name_H-M   'P 1'
#
loop_
_entity.id
_entity.type
_entity.pdbx_description
1 polymer ?
#
loop_
_entity_poly.entity_id
_entity_poly.type
_entity_poly.pdbx_seq_one_letter_code
_entity_poly.pdbx_strand_id
1 'polypeptide(L)'
;MLGLVIVVLASIFYSTLDLDTPVSLIVFVLFISGMGLGFWEVPNTTSAMDTGEESAINTTGALVNVTRNAGNIASIAIASSIVTGVLVARGFEPDISLVGKDETGMMADAFLDGARWVFIALAVVGAAAVLAGWRVVVRKPKNSAR
;
A
#
# COMPACT_ATOMS: atom_id res chain seq x y z
N MET A 1 -11.11 -9.83 1.90
CA MET A 1 -10.93 -9.10 3.16
C MET A 1 -9.66 -9.47 3.90
N LEU A 2 -9.36 -10.75 4.15
CA LEU A 2 -8.15 -11.20 4.85
C LEU A 2 -6.85 -10.60 4.26
N GLY A 3 -6.69 -10.61 2.93
CA GLY A 3 -5.49 -10.06 2.30
C GLY A 3 -5.25 -8.58 2.60
N LEU A 4 -6.32 -7.77 2.60
CA LEU A 4 -6.21 -6.34 2.92
C LEU A 4 -5.83 -6.10 4.40
N VAL A 5 -6.35 -6.93 5.31
CA VAL A 5 -5.96 -6.88 6.73
C VAL A 5 -4.48 -7.19 6.91
N ILE A 6 -3.96 -8.20 6.20
CA ILE A 6 -2.52 -8.54 6.22
C ILE A 6 -1.67 -7.34 5.76
N VAL A 7 -2.08 -6.66 4.68
CA VAL A 7 -1.37 -5.47 4.17
C VAL A 7 -1.38 -4.33 5.18
N VAL A 8 -2.53 -4.08 5.85
CA VAL A 8 -2.62 -3.06 6.90
C VAL A 8 -1.70 -3.39 8.08
N LEU A 9 -1.69 -4.63 8.55
CA LEU A 9 -0.81 -5.07 9.63
C LEU A 9 0.67 -4.94 9.24
N ALA A 10 1.03 -5.33 8.01
CA ALA A 10 2.37 -5.14 7.48
C ALA A 10 2.77 -3.65 7.42
N SER A 11 1.85 -2.78 7.01
CA SER A 11 2.09 -1.32 6.98
C SER A 11 2.32 -0.75 8.37
N ILE A 12 1.58 -1.21 9.39
CA ILE A 12 1.81 -0.84 10.78
C ILE A 12 3.20 -1.32 11.23
N PHE A 13 3.57 -2.55 10.89
CA PHE A 13 4.91 -3.06 11.19
C PHE A 13 6.00 -2.21 10.53
N TYR A 14 5.87 -1.88 9.24
CA TYR A 14 6.84 -1.03 8.55
C TYR A 14 6.95 0.38 9.14
N SER A 15 5.92 0.89 9.80
CA SER A 15 6.00 2.17 10.51
C SER A 15 6.86 2.12 11.78
N THR A 16 7.22 0.93 12.26
CA THR A 16 8.07 0.74 13.47
C THR A 16 9.52 0.35 13.14
N LEU A 17 9.91 0.36 11.85
CA LEU A 17 11.25 0.02 11.44
C LEU A 17 12.27 1.05 11.93
N ASP A 18 13.42 0.53 12.39
CA ASP A 18 14.60 1.28 12.78
C ASP A 18 15.84 0.76 12.03
N LEU A 19 16.95 1.53 12.06
CA LEU A 19 18.21 1.15 11.39
C LEU A 19 18.77 -0.20 11.87
N ASP A 20 18.48 -0.57 13.10
CA ASP A 20 18.93 -1.83 13.71
C ASP A 20 18.03 -3.03 13.36
N THR A 21 16.94 -2.81 12.62
CA THR A 21 16.01 -3.89 12.28
C THR A 21 16.68 -4.91 11.36
N PRO A 22 16.69 -6.21 11.73
CA PRO A 22 17.35 -7.22 10.91
C PRO A 22 16.67 -7.37 9.54
N VAL A 23 17.47 -7.37 8.48
CA VAL A 23 17.00 -7.46 7.09
C VAL A 23 16.12 -8.70 6.86
N SER A 24 16.43 -9.83 7.54
CA SER A 24 15.62 -11.05 7.46
C SER A 24 14.17 -10.84 7.88
N LEU A 25 13.93 -10.01 8.89
CA LEU A 25 12.58 -9.68 9.36
C LEU A 25 11.84 -8.80 8.34
N ILE A 26 12.54 -7.84 7.75
CA ILE A 26 11.99 -6.99 6.68
C ILE A 26 11.56 -7.85 5.49
N VAL A 27 12.45 -8.76 5.02
CA VAL A 27 12.16 -9.68 3.91
C VAL A 27 10.98 -10.61 4.24
N PHE A 28 10.90 -11.11 5.46
CA PHE A 28 9.79 -11.96 5.90
C PHE A 28 8.45 -11.22 5.85
N VAL A 29 8.40 -9.99 6.36
CA VAL A 29 7.16 -9.18 6.33
C VAL A 29 6.81 -8.75 4.90
N LEU A 30 7.81 -8.47 4.03
CA LEU A 30 7.60 -8.24 2.59
C LEU A 30 6.95 -9.45 1.91
N PHE A 31 7.41 -10.65 2.22
CA PHE A 31 6.83 -11.87 1.68
C PHE A 31 5.37 -12.05 2.12
N ILE A 32 5.07 -11.86 3.40
CA ILE A 32 3.71 -11.94 3.95
C ILE A 32 2.80 -10.87 3.34
N SER A 33 3.28 -9.63 3.21
CA SER A 33 2.50 -8.54 2.61
C SER A 33 2.21 -8.79 1.13
N GLY A 34 3.18 -9.35 0.39
CA GLY A 34 2.99 -9.77 -1.01
C GLY A 34 1.93 -10.87 -1.15
N MET A 35 1.92 -11.87 -0.27
CA MET A 35 0.84 -12.85 -0.22
C MET A 35 -0.51 -12.19 0.08
N GLY A 36 -0.56 -11.25 1.04
CA GLY A 36 -1.77 -10.49 1.37
C GLY A 36 -2.34 -9.74 0.17
N LEU A 37 -1.47 -9.06 -0.59
CA LEU A 37 -1.85 -8.38 -1.82
C LEU A 37 -2.42 -9.35 -2.85
N GLY A 38 -1.79 -10.49 -3.10
CA GLY A 38 -2.28 -11.51 -4.03
C GLY A 38 -3.65 -12.05 -3.65
N PHE A 39 -3.87 -12.34 -2.36
CA PHE A 39 -5.17 -12.80 -1.87
C PHE A 39 -6.28 -11.76 -1.97
N TRP A 40 -5.96 -10.48 -1.98
CA TRP A 40 -6.93 -9.41 -2.17
C TRP A 40 -7.15 -9.09 -3.65
N GLU A 41 -6.10 -9.02 -4.43
CA GLU A 41 -6.11 -8.52 -5.82
C GLU A 41 -6.86 -9.45 -6.76
N VAL A 42 -6.58 -10.76 -6.68
CA VAL A 42 -7.17 -11.74 -7.61
C VAL A 42 -8.70 -11.80 -7.51
N PRO A 43 -9.31 -11.99 -6.31
CA PRO A 43 -10.77 -12.03 -6.21
C PRO A 43 -11.42 -10.68 -6.58
N ASN A 44 -10.76 -9.58 -6.27
CA ASN A 44 -11.28 -8.24 -6.56
C ASN A 44 -11.32 -7.97 -8.08
N THR A 45 -10.27 -8.35 -8.79
CA THR A 45 -10.20 -8.22 -10.25
C THR A 45 -11.21 -9.15 -10.93
N THR A 46 -11.32 -10.40 -10.49
CA THR A 46 -12.30 -11.36 -11.03
C THR A 46 -13.73 -10.85 -10.83
N SER A 47 -14.06 -10.36 -9.62
CA SER A 47 -15.39 -9.81 -9.34
C SER A 47 -15.73 -8.57 -10.18
N ALA A 48 -14.74 -7.75 -10.53
CA ALA A 48 -14.94 -6.61 -11.41
C ALA A 48 -15.22 -7.05 -12.86
N MET A 49 -14.64 -8.15 -13.30
CA MET A 49 -14.87 -8.71 -14.64
C MET A 49 -16.20 -9.46 -14.75
N ASP A 50 -16.63 -10.17 -13.70
CA ASP A 50 -17.88 -10.96 -13.68
C ASP A 50 -19.15 -10.10 -13.71
N THR A 51 -19.06 -8.80 -13.40
CA THR A 51 -20.22 -7.88 -13.39
C THR A 51 -20.52 -7.26 -14.75
N GLY A 52 -19.67 -7.46 -15.75
CA GLY A 52 -19.82 -6.92 -17.11
C GLY A 52 -20.53 -7.88 -18.06
N GLU A 53 -21.24 -7.35 -19.08
CA GLU A 53 -21.64 -8.14 -20.24
C GLU A 53 -20.39 -8.72 -20.94
N GLU A 54 -20.51 -9.90 -21.55
CA GLU A 54 -19.40 -10.60 -22.23
C GLU A 54 -18.72 -9.71 -23.29
N SER A 55 -19.48 -8.81 -23.93
CA SER A 55 -18.99 -7.79 -24.88
C SER A 55 -18.14 -6.70 -24.23
N ALA A 56 -18.28 -6.46 -22.93
CA ALA A 56 -17.62 -5.36 -22.20
C ALA A 56 -16.40 -5.83 -21.39
N ILE A 57 -16.11 -7.14 -21.33
CA ILE A 57 -15.01 -7.71 -20.49
C ILE A 57 -13.66 -7.05 -20.82
N ASN A 58 -13.34 -6.89 -22.11
CA ASN A 58 -12.08 -6.27 -22.52
C ASN A 58 -11.99 -4.81 -22.10
N THR A 59 -13.08 -4.06 -22.19
CA THR A 59 -13.15 -2.64 -21.78
C THR A 59 -13.05 -2.51 -20.26
N THR A 60 -13.72 -3.39 -19.53
CA THR A 60 -13.66 -3.43 -18.07
C THR A 60 -12.24 -3.77 -17.57
N GLY A 61 -11.58 -4.76 -18.18
CA GLY A 61 -10.20 -5.10 -17.87
C GLY A 61 -9.22 -3.97 -18.15
N ALA A 62 -9.38 -3.27 -19.28
CA ALA A 62 -8.58 -2.10 -19.60
C ALA A 62 -8.78 -0.97 -18.59
N LEU A 63 -10.02 -0.68 -18.19
CA LEU A 63 -10.35 0.35 -17.22
C LEU A 63 -9.76 0.04 -15.82
N VAL A 64 -9.88 -1.21 -15.36
CA VAL A 64 -9.26 -1.68 -14.10
C VAL A 64 -7.75 -1.47 -14.13
N ASN A 65 -7.10 -1.81 -15.25
CA ASN A 65 -5.65 -1.67 -15.40
C ASN A 65 -5.20 -0.20 -15.41
N VAL A 66 -5.91 0.66 -16.13
CA VAL A 66 -5.64 2.11 -16.15
C VAL A 66 -5.79 2.71 -14.75
N THR A 67 -6.89 2.37 -14.06
CA THR A 67 -7.13 2.85 -12.68
C THR A 67 -6.04 2.39 -11.71
N ARG A 68 -5.59 1.13 -11.83
CA ARG A 68 -4.48 0.60 -11.03
C ARG A 68 -3.18 1.34 -11.30
N ASN A 69 -2.83 1.54 -12.56
CA ASN A 69 -1.60 2.25 -12.93
C ASN A 69 -1.63 3.72 -12.47
N ALA A 70 -2.76 4.40 -12.62
CA ALA A 70 -2.94 5.75 -12.11
C ALA A 70 -2.78 5.80 -10.57
N GLY A 71 -3.35 4.84 -9.86
CA GLY A 71 -3.18 4.69 -8.41
C GLY A 71 -1.73 4.44 -8.00
N ASN A 72 -0.99 3.59 -8.72
CA ASN A 72 0.42 3.33 -8.47
C ASN A 72 1.28 4.58 -8.66
N ILE A 73 1.07 5.32 -9.76
CA ILE A 73 1.81 6.56 -10.02
C ILE A 73 1.52 7.60 -8.94
N ALA A 74 0.24 7.79 -8.59
CA ALA A 74 -0.16 8.73 -7.56
C ALA A 74 0.44 8.36 -6.18
N SER A 75 0.44 7.08 -5.81
CA SER A 75 0.99 6.63 -4.53
C SER A 75 2.50 6.84 -4.44
N ILE A 76 3.25 6.58 -5.51
CA ILE A 76 4.69 6.84 -5.57
C ILE A 76 4.97 8.34 -5.43
N ALA A 77 4.21 9.19 -6.14
CA ALA A 77 4.38 10.64 -6.06
C ALA A 77 4.10 11.17 -4.64
N ILE A 78 3.04 10.70 -3.99
CA ILE A 78 2.69 11.07 -2.62
C ILE A 78 3.78 10.59 -1.64
N ALA A 79 4.21 9.34 -1.74
CA ALA A 79 5.25 8.78 -0.88
C ALA A 79 6.57 9.55 -1.01
N SER A 80 7.02 9.80 -2.25
CA SER A 80 8.21 10.63 -2.52
C SER A 80 8.08 12.03 -1.93
N SER A 81 6.93 12.68 -2.08
CA SER A 81 6.70 14.02 -1.55
C SER A 81 6.76 14.07 -0.02
N ILE A 82 6.23 13.05 0.65
CA ILE A 82 6.30 12.96 2.12
C ILE A 82 7.74 12.77 2.56
N VAL A 83 8.48 11.82 1.96
CA VAL A 83 9.86 11.53 2.35
C VAL A 83 10.76 12.73 2.09
N THR A 84 10.72 13.32 0.89
CA THR A 84 11.49 14.51 0.58
C THR A 84 11.11 15.71 1.43
N GLY A 85 9.84 15.88 1.76
CA GLY A 85 9.39 16.91 2.68
C GLY A 85 10.00 16.78 4.09
N VAL A 86 10.11 15.55 4.61
CA VAL A 86 10.76 15.30 5.91
C VAL A 86 12.27 15.55 5.82
N LEU A 87 12.94 15.14 4.74
CA LEU A 87 14.37 15.41 4.52
C LEU A 87 14.65 16.92 4.54
N VAL A 88 13.88 17.68 3.78
CA VAL A 88 14.01 19.15 3.74
C VAL A 88 13.74 19.79 5.10
N ALA A 89 12.71 19.33 5.82
CA ALA A 89 12.38 19.84 7.15
C ALA A 89 13.50 19.59 8.18
N ARG A 90 14.32 18.55 7.95
CA ARG A 90 15.51 18.26 8.77
C ARG A 90 16.81 18.93 8.24
N GLY A 91 16.72 19.74 7.19
CA GLY A 91 17.86 20.48 6.62
C GLY A 91 18.72 19.70 5.64
N PHE A 92 18.22 18.55 5.14
CA PHE A 92 18.90 17.77 4.09
C PHE A 92 18.42 18.14 2.69
N GLU A 93 19.26 17.86 1.69
CA GLU A 93 18.84 17.99 0.30
C GLU A 93 17.73 16.97 -0.03
N PRO A 94 16.75 17.36 -0.89
CA PRO A 94 15.64 16.49 -1.29
C PRO A 94 16.07 15.42 -2.32
N ASP A 95 17.20 14.79 -2.11
CA ASP A 95 17.77 13.78 -2.99
C ASP A 95 17.93 12.46 -2.24
N ILE A 96 17.00 11.54 -2.47
CA ILE A 96 16.98 10.21 -1.86
C ILE A 96 18.21 9.39 -2.24
N SER A 97 18.87 9.68 -3.37
CA SER A 97 20.08 8.96 -3.80
C SER A 97 21.28 9.18 -2.89
N LEU A 98 21.25 10.22 -2.07
CA LEU A 98 22.30 10.56 -1.12
C LEU A 98 22.18 9.79 0.20
N VAL A 99 21.02 9.22 0.52
CA VAL A 99 20.77 8.50 1.78
C VAL A 99 21.79 7.39 2.03
N GLY A 100 22.14 6.62 1.00
CA GLY A 100 23.14 5.55 1.11
C GLY A 100 24.61 6.02 1.11
N LYS A 101 24.87 7.31 0.93
CA LYS A 101 26.22 7.89 0.90
C LYS A 101 26.54 8.69 2.15
N ASP A 102 25.58 8.91 3.01
CA ASP A 102 25.75 9.65 4.26
C ASP A 102 26.43 8.75 5.31
N GLU A 103 27.70 9.01 5.56
CA GLU A 103 28.52 8.26 6.57
C GLU A 103 28.05 8.53 8.00
N THR A 104 27.28 9.59 8.23
CA THR A 104 26.82 9.95 9.59
C THR A 104 25.55 9.19 10.00
N GLY A 105 24.83 8.62 9.04
CA GLY A 105 23.54 7.95 9.27
C GLY A 105 22.37 8.90 9.56
N MET A 106 22.61 10.20 9.72
CA MET A 106 21.57 11.18 10.08
C MET A 106 20.53 11.34 8.97
N MET A 107 20.95 11.25 7.71
CA MET A 107 20.07 11.31 6.56
C MET A 107 19.24 10.00 6.43
N ALA A 108 19.82 8.86 6.80
CA ALA A 108 19.11 7.59 6.83
C ALA A 108 18.01 7.60 7.91
N ASP A 109 18.28 8.16 9.10
CA ASP A 109 17.26 8.37 10.14
C ASP A 109 16.13 9.28 9.66
N ALA A 110 16.46 10.39 8.99
CA ALA A 110 15.46 11.30 8.43
C ALA A 110 14.60 10.63 7.35
N PHE A 111 15.22 9.77 6.53
CA PHE A 111 14.53 8.97 5.52
C PHE A 111 13.57 7.98 6.17
N LEU A 112 14.00 7.25 7.22
CA LEU A 112 13.13 6.32 7.96
C LEU A 112 11.94 7.02 8.59
N ASP A 113 12.12 8.22 9.14
CA ASP A 113 11.00 9.01 9.66
C ASP A 113 10.01 9.38 8.55
N GLY A 114 10.51 9.79 7.37
CA GLY A 114 9.66 10.04 6.21
C GLY A 114 8.90 8.78 5.78
N ALA A 115 9.58 7.65 5.68
CA ALA A 115 8.99 6.36 5.37
C ALA A 115 7.94 5.93 6.40
N ARG A 116 8.17 6.18 7.69
CA ARG A 116 7.22 5.93 8.78
C ARG A 116 5.89 6.65 8.54
N TRP A 117 5.92 7.92 8.17
CA TRP A 117 4.71 8.68 7.84
C TRP A 117 3.98 8.13 6.63
N VAL A 118 4.70 7.68 5.59
CA VAL A 118 4.10 7.02 4.43
C VAL A 118 3.37 5.74 4.84
N PHE A 119 3.99 4.89 5.66
CA PHE A 119 3.38 3.64 6.11
C PHE A 119 2.19 3.87 7.05
N ILE A 120 2.22 4.90 7.89
CA ILE A 120 1.07 5.30 8.71
C ILE A 120 -0.09 5.75 7.82
N ALA A 121 0.18 6.59 6.83
CA ALA A 121 -0.85 7.03 5.87
C ALA A 121 -1.46 5.84 5.12
N LEU A 122 -0.62 4.90 4.68
CA LEU A 122 -1.06 3.67 4.00
C LEU A 122 -1.92 2.79 4.93
N ALA A 123 -1.52 2.64 6.20
CA ALA A 123 -2.28 1.89 7.19
C ALA A 123 -3.67 2.52 7.45
N VAL A 124 -3.75 3.85 7.53
CA VAL A 124 -5.02 4.56 7.72
C VAL A 124 -5.94 4.39 6.52
N VAL A 125 -5.43 4.58 5.30
CA VAL A 125 -6.21 4.38 4.07
C VAL A 125 -6.65 2.93 3.93
N GLY A 126 -5.75 1.98 4.20
CA GLY A 126 -6.06 0.55 4.19
C GLY A 126 -7.12 0.17 5.22
N ALA A 127 -7.03 0.69 6.44
CA ALA A 127 -8.05 0.47 7.48
C ALA A 127 -9.42 1.03 7.07
N ALA A 128 -9.45 2.24 6.47
CA ALA A 128 -10.67 2.82 5.94
C ALA A 128 -11.29 1.93 4.83
N ALA A 129 -10.46 1.37 3.95
CA ALA A 129 -10.89 0.45 2.91
C ALA A 129 -11.45 -0.87 3.49
N VAL A 130 -10.82 -1.43 4.54
CA VAL A 130 -11.34 -2.61 5.27
C VAL A 130 -12.72 -2.31 5.86
N LEU A 131 -12.87 -1.17 6.54
CA LEU A 131 -14.14 -0.78 7.16
C LEU A 131 -15.24 -0.55 6.12
N ALA A 132 -14.91 0.10 5.00
CA ALA A 132 -15.86 0.30 3.90
C ALA A 132 -16.31 -1.03 3.29
N GLY A 133 -15.38 -1.93 3.02
CA GLY A 133 -15.65 -3.25 2.49
C GLY A 133 -16.48 -4.12 3.46
N TRP A 134 -16.20 -4.05 4.76
CA TRP A 134 -16.99 -4.74 5.78
C TRP A 134 -18.46 -4.31 5.76
N ARG A 135 -18.70 -2.99 5.67
CA ARG A 135 -20.07 -2.46 5.61
C ARG A 135 -20.85 -2.95 4.38
N VAL A 136 -20.19 -3.11 3.24
CA VAL A 136 -20.80 -3.63 2.01
C VAL A 136 -21.17 -5.11 2.16
N VAL A 137 -20.28 -5.92 2.75
CA VAL A 137 -20.52 -7.36 2.96
C VAL A 137 -21.67 -7.61 3.95
N VAL A 138 -21.73 -6.85 5.03
CA VAL A 138 -22.78 -6.99 6.06
C VAL A 138 -24.14 -6.53 5.57
N ARG A 139 -24.19 -5.58 4.61
CA ARG A 139 -25.45 -5.04 4.07
C ARG A 139 -26.04 -5.84 2.91
N LYS A 140 -25.35 -6.86 2.38
CA LYS A 140 -25.93 -7.72 1.33
C LYS A 140 -27.09 -8.53 1.94
N PRO A 141 -28.38 -8.25 1.62
CA PRO A 141 -29.47 -9.03 2.13
C PRO A 141 -29.39 -10.45 1.57
N LYS A 142 -29.66 -11.44 2.41
CA LYS A 142 -29.66 -12.89 2.17
C LYS A 142 -30.78 -13.33 1.20
N ASN A 143 -31.10 -12.53 0.17
CA ASN A 143 -32.17 -12.78 -0.79
C ASN A 143 -31.64 -13.00 -2.21
N SER A 144 -30.90 -14.10 -2.43
CA SER A 144 -30.74 -14.68 -3.76
C SER A 144 -30.60 -16.20 -3.67
N ALA A 145 -31.59 -16.82 -3.02
CA ALA A 145 -31.86 -18.24 -3.17
C ALA A 145 -33.31 -18.37 -3.71
N ARG A 146 -33.48 -18.11 -5.00
CA ARG A 146 -34.58 -18.63 -5.83
C ARG A 146 -34.11 -18.81 -7.26
#